data_7af0b816d79463581843212ebfe9c3fb
#
_entry.id   7af0b816d79463581843212ebfe9c3fb
#
_cell.length_a   1.000
_cell.length_b   1.000
_cell.length_c   1.000
_cell.angle_alpha   90.00
_cell.angle_beta   90.00
_cell.angle_gamma   90.00
#
_symmetry.space_group_name_H-M   'P 1'
#
loop_
_entity.id
_entity.type
_entity.pdbx_description
1 polymer ?
#
loop_
_entity_poly.entity_id
_entity_poly.type
_entity_poly.pdbx_seq_one_letter_code
_entity_poly.pdbx_strand_id
1 'polypeptide(L)'
;SRSSAASDVYKRQMYHSERGVYEHKMGIVEGGKSALLASCGPMGLGAISYMLNCNRKPSLLVITDIDEVRLKRASELFTEEYAKERGVEIHFVNTAKVDDPVKTLRDLTGGTGFDDVSVYAPVRPVIEMADEILGFDGCLNFFAGPVDPKLSAMFNFFDVHYKMHHLVGSSGGNTDDMKECLKLAGEGRLDPAVMITHIGGIDAQIDTILNLPKIPGGKKLMYLGKNLELTAIEDFEEKGKTDDRFKELAKITKEHNGLWSKEAEDYLLANF
;
A
#
# COMPACT_ATOMS: atom_id res chain seq x y z
N SER A 1 -5.54 -6.59 10.16
CA SER A 1 -5.05 -5.81 9.02
C SER A 1 -3.52 -5.62 8.94
N ARG A 2 -2.75 -5.93 9.99
CA ARG A 2 -1.27 -5.86 9.95
C ARG A 2 -0.64 -6.89 9.01
N SER A 3 -1.31 -8.02 8.79
CA SER A 3 -0.85 -9.07 7.88
C SER A 3 -1.03 -8.74 6.41
N SER A 4 -1.94 -7.82 6.07
CA SER A 4 -2.27 -7.52 4.68
C SER A 4 -1.11 -6.87 3.92
N ALA A 5 -0.26 -6.08 4.59
CA ALA A 5 0.88 -5.45 3.93
C ALA A 5 1.86 -6.48 3.33
N ALA A 6 2.13 -7.59 4.00
CA ALA A 6 2.97 -8.66 3.45
C ALA A 6 2.25 -9.48 2.37
N SER A 7 0.96 -9.76 2.54
CA SER A 7 0.18 -10.48 1.53
C SER A 7 -0.07 -9.67 0.26
N ASP A 8 -0.07 -8.32 0.37
CA ASP A 8 -0.30 -7.42 -0.75
C ASP A 8 0.81 -7.48 -1.80
N VAL A 9 2.00 -7.88 -1.40
CA VAL A 9 3.18 -7.99 -2.28
C VAL A 9 3.59 -9.42 -2.51
N TYR A 10 2.63 -10.32 -2.39
CA TYR A 10 2.87 -11.72 -2.63
C TYR A 10 3.09 -12.02 -4.11
N LYS A 11 4.14 -12.80 -4.42
CA LYS A 11 4.45 -13.13 -5.77
C LYS A 11 5.44 -14.24 -5.95
N ARG A 12 5.69 -14.58 -7.14
CA ARG A 12 6.44 -15.72 -7.55
C ARG A 12 7.69 -15.36 -8.34
N GLN A 13 8.58 -16.28 -8.33
CA GLN A 13 9.70 -16.41 -9.23
C GLN A 13 9.66 -17.78 -9.87
N MET A 14 9.80 -17.86 -11.17
CA MET A 14 9.95 -19.13 -11.87
C MET A 14 11.44 -19.48 -11.96
N TYR A 15 11.79 -20.72 -11.71
CA TYR A 15 13.13 -21.26 -11.90
C TYR A 15 13.10 -22.71 -12.36
N HIS A 16 14.18 -23.13 -12.98
CA HIS A 16 14.33 -24.50 -13.40
C HIS A 16 14.87 -25.33 -12.23
N SER A 17 14.10 -26.29 -11.77
CA SER A 17 14.51 -27.15 -10.67
C SER A 17 15.56 -28.19 -11.10
N GLU A 18 16.24 -28.81 -10.12
CA GLU A 18 17.15 -29.94 -10.37
C GLU A 18 16.48 -31.14 -11.06
N ARG A 19 15.15 -31.24 -10.98
CA ARG A 19 14.37 -32.27 -11.67
C ARG A 19 14.10 -31.96 -13.14
N GLY A 20 14.57 -30.82 -13.64
CA GLY A 20 14.29 -30.40 -15.01
C GLY A 20 12.88 -29.89 -15.25
N VAL A 21 12.15 -29.50 -14.19
CA VAL A 21 10.82 -28.90 -14.26
C VAL A 21 10.84 -27.47 -13.76
N TYR A 22 9.94 -26.64 -14.26
CA TYR A 22 9.77 -25.28 -13.77
C TYR A 22 9.04 -25.28 -12.43
N GLU A 23 9.58 -24.57 -11.48
CA GLU A 23 8.98 -24.36 -10.17
C GLU A 23 8.80 -22.86 -9.94
N HIS A 24 7.77 -22.49 -9.17
CA HIS A 24 7.47 -21.10 -8.86
C HIS A 24 7.85 -20.77 -7.42
N LYS A 25 8.69 -19.77 -7.24
CA LYS A 25 8.94 -19.17 -5.94
C LYS A 25 8.06 -17.95 -5.76
N MET A 26 7.42 -17.87 -4.60
CA MET A 26 6.63 -16.70 -4.25
C MET A 26 7.53 -15.63 -3.63
N GLY A 27 7.14 -14.39 -3.78
CA GLY A 27 7.86 -13.26 -3.23
C GLY A 27 8.37 -12.26 -4.28
N ILE A 28 8.77 -11.04 -3.90
CA ILE A 28 9.25 -9.94 -4.77
C ILE A 28 10.51 -10.36 -5.54
N VAL A 29 10.63 -10.04 -6.81
CA VAL A 29 11.89 -10.20 -7.54
C VAL A 29 12.90 -9.25 -6.93
N GLU A 30 13.89 -9.81 -6.23
CA GLU A 30 14.94 -9.02 -5.60
C GLU A 30 15.73 -8.26 -6.66
N GLY A 31 15.86 -6.94 -6.49
CA GLY A 31 16.47 -6.08 -7.49
C GLY A 31 15.64 -5.86 -8.75
N GLY A 32 14.42 -6.42 -8.81
CA GLY A 32 13.50 -6.26 -9.93
C GLY A 32 12.78 -4.92 -9.96
N LYS A 33 11.87 -4.77 -10.90
CA LYS A 33 11.06 -3.56 -11.12
C LYS A 33 9.62 -3.87 -10.73
N SER A 34 9.09 -3.12 -9.78
CA SER A 34 7.74 -3.32 -9.26
C SER A 34 6.85 -2.12 -9.48
N ALA A 35 5.57 -2.35 -9.80
CA ALA A 35 4.55 -1.32 -9.88
C ALA A 35 3.38 -1.62 -8.94
N LEU A 36 2.91 -0.60 -8.22
CA LEU A 36 1.71 -0.65 -7.40
C LEU A 36 0.67 0.28 -8.03
N LEU A 37 -0.41 -0.28 -8.56
CA LEU A 37 -1.42 0.46 -9.30
C LEU A 37 -2.62 0.83 -8.44
N ALA A 38 -3.03 2.12 -8.50
CA ALA A 38 -4.09 2.70 -7.69
C ALA A 38 -3.86 2.46 -6.18
N SER A 39 -2.64 2.70 -5.71
CA SER A 39 -2.14 2.19 -4.44
C SER A 39 -1.87 3.25 -3.36
N CYS A 40 -2.31 4.50 -3.54
CA CYS A 40 -2.13 5.51 -2.49
C CYS A 40 -3.21 5.50 -1.41
N GLY A 41 -4.11 4.50 -1.42
CA GLY A 41 -5.00 4.20 -0.30
C GLY A 41 -4.27 3.48 0.85
N PRO A 42 -4.97 3.22 1.98
CA PRO A 42 -4.33 2.67 3.19
C PRO A 42 -3.63 1.33 2.98
N MET A 43 -4.19 0.46 2.16
CA MET A 43 -3.58 -0.84 1.86
C MET A 43 -2.31 -0.69 1.03
N GLY A 44 -2.36 0.18 0.02
CA GLY A 44 -1.20 0.48 -0.81
C GLY A 44 -0.08 1.17 -0.03
N LEU A 45 -0.38 2.10 0.89
CA LEU A 45 0.63 2.69 1.77
C LEU A 45 1.36 1.62 2.61
N GLY A 46 0.61 0.65 3.12
CA GLY A 46 1.20 -0.51 3.79
C GLY A 46 2.11 -1.33 2.89
N ALA A 47 1.71 -1.55 1.64
CA ALA A 47 2.51 -2.28 0.65
C ALA A 47 3.77 -1.50 0.25
N ILE A 48 3.69 -0.18 0.04
CA ILE A 48 4.85 0.69 -0.21
C ILE A 48 5.85 0.55 0.95
N SER A 49 5.36 0.71 2.19
CA SER A 49 6.19 0.55 3.38
C SER A 49 6.85 -0.83 3.44
N TYR A 50 6.11 -1.90 3.14
CA TYR A 50 6.65 -3.25 3.11
C TYR A 50 7.72 -3.40 2.02
N MET A 51 7.46 -2.99 0.77
CA MET A 51 8.40 -3.12 -0.34
C MET A 51 9.72 -2.37 -0.11
N LEU A 52 9.67 -1.23 0.58
CA LEU A 52 10.87 -0.47 0.92
C LEU A 52 11.66 -1.07 2.09
N ASN A 53 11.04 -1.92 2.93
CA ASN A 53 11.63 -2.38 4.18
C ASN A 53 11.76 -3.91 4.33
N CYS A 54 11.18 -4.71 3.42
CA CYS A 54 11.34 -6.16 3.44
C CYS A 54 12.78 -6.59 3.07
N ASN A 55 13.10 -7.86 3.21
CA ASN A 55 14.44 -8.36 2.92
C ASN A 55 14.72 -8.44 1.41
N ARG A 56 13.72 -8.73 0.60
CA ARG A 56 13.81 -8.82 -0.87
C ARG A 56 13.15 -7.59 -1.46
N LYS A 57 13.94 -6.58 -1.78
CA LYS A 57 13.46 -5.29 -2.30
C LYS A 57 13.56 -5.23 -3.82
N PRO A 58 12.64 -4.53 -4.49
CA PRO A 58 12.85 -4.14 -5.88
C PRO A 58 13.98 -3.11 -5.98
N SER A 59 14.57 -2.94 -7.15
CA SER A 59 15.47 -1.81 -7.44
C SER A 59 14.70 -0.57 -7.87
N LEU A 60 13.53 -0.77 -8.50
CA LEU A 60 12.61 0.29 -8.94
C LEU A 60 11.20 -0.01 -8.39
N LEU A 61 10.59 0.98 -7.76
CA LEU A 61 9.22 0.93 -7.27
C LEU A 61 8.42 2.10 -7.83
N VAL A 62 7.41 1.81 -8.65
CA VAL A 62 6.52 2.82 -9.23
C VAL A 62 5.14 2.72 -8.61
N ILE A 63 4.65 3.84 -8.08
CA ILE A 63 3.35 3.96 -7.42
C ILE A 63 2.44 4.80 -8.30
N THR A 64 1.22 4.33 -8.54
CA THR A 64 0.24 5.11 -9.28
C THR A 64 -1.03 5.37 -8.48
N ASP A 65 -1.63 6.50 -8.74
CA ASP A 65 -3.00 6.84 -8.33
C ASP A 65 -3.54 7.91 -9.28
N ILE A 66 -4.85 8.19 -9.23
CA ILE A 66 -5.47 9.32 -9.89
C ILE A 66 -5.80 10.47 -8.95
N ASP A 67 -5.81 10.19 -7.64
CA ASP A 67 -6.09 11.15 -6.56
C ASP A 67 -4.79 11.86 -6.16
N GLU A 68 -4.70 13.15 -6.43
CA GLU A 68 -3.52 13.95 -6.13
C GLU A 68 -3.23 14.11 -4.65
N VAL A 69 -4.26 14.21 -3.83
CA VAL A 69 -4.10 14.36 -2.37
C VAL A 69 -3.47 13.11 -1.79
N ARG A 70 -3.95 11.94 -2.23
CA ARG A 70 -3.38 10.64 -1.82
C ARG A 70 -1.97 10.45 -2.35
N LEU A 71 -1.73 10.80 -3.61
CA LEU A 71 -0.42 10.67 -4.23
C LEU A 71 0.61 11.56 -3.53
N LYS A 72 0.23 12.83 -3.25
CA LYS A 72 1.06 13.76 -2.50
C LYS A 72 1.38 13.22 -1.11
N ARG A 73 0.37 12.77 -0.36
CA ARG A 73 0.60 12.16 0.96
C ARG A 73 1.56 10.98 0.88
N ALA A 74 1.39 10.09 -0.09
CA ALA A 74 2.28 8.94 -0.27
C ALA A 74 3.72 9.38 -0.54
N SER A 75 3.94 10.39 -1.40
CA SER A 75 5.28 10.90 -1.72
C SER A 75 5.92 11.66 -0.56
N GLU A 76 5.13 12.28 0.32
CA GLU A 76 5.64 12.93 1.54
C GLU A 76 6.04 11.91 2.62
N LEU A 77 5.34 10.78 2.70
CA LEU A 77 5.66 9.69 3.63
C LEU A 77 6.85 8.84 3.16
N PHE A 78 6.98 8.64 1.86
CA PHE A 78 8.00 7.80 1.25
C PHE A 78 8.80 8.60 0.23
N THR A 79 9.66 9.50 0.74
CA THR A 79 10.46 10.40 -0.12
C THR A 79 11.50 9.62 -0.94
N GLU A 80 12.02 10.26 -1.98
CA GLU A 80 13.10 9.70 -2.79
C GLU A 80 14.34 9.39 -1.94
N GLU A 81 14.67 10.25 -0.97
CA GLU A 81 15.78 10.03 -0.04
C GLU A 81 15.53 8.80 0.82
N TYR A 82 14.32 8.67 1.39
CA TYR A 82 13.94 7.52 2.20
C TYR A 82 14.07 6.21 1.42
N ALA A 83 13.61 6.19 0.17
CA ALA A 83 13.72 5.01 -0.70
C ALA A 83 15.16 4.73 -1.11
N LYS A 84 15.94 5.77 -1.46
CA LYS A 84 17.35 5.67 -1.87
C LYS A 84 18.23 5.11 -0.75
N GLU A 85 18.02 5.51 0.49
CA GLU A 85 18.73 4.94 1.66
C GLU A 85 18.50 3.43 1.79
N ARG A 86 17.42 2.91 1.21
CA ARG A 86 17.04 1.50 1.19
C ARG A 86 17.43 0.78 -0.10
N GLY A 87 18.11 1.49 -1.01
CA GLY A 87 18.55 0.96 -2.29
C GLY A 87 17.42 0.81 -3.32
N VAL A 88 16.35 1.59 -3.20
CA VAL A 88 15.19 1.56 -4.10
C VAL A 88 15.03 2.91 -4.78
N GLU A 89 14.88 2.92 -6.09
CA GLU A 89 14.40 4.07 -6.85
C GLU A 89 12.86 4.10 -6.78
N ILE A 90 12.26 5.24 -6.43
CA ILE A 90 10.81 5.37 -6.27
C ILE A 90 10.23 6.46 -7.15
N HIS A 91 9.10 6.19 -7.80
CA HIS A 91 8.36 7.17 -8.59
C HIS A 91 6.87 7.15 -8.25
N PHE A 92 6.27 8.35 -8.24
CA PHE A 92 4.84 8.55 -8.06
C PHE A 92 4.25 9.14 -9.34
N VAL A 93 3.27 8.44 -9.93
CA VAL A 93 2.70 8.80 -11.22
C VAL A 93 1.19 8.98 -11.10
N ASN A 94 0.68 10.18 -11.42
CA ASN A 94 -0.74 10.40 -11.60
C ASN A 94 -1.15 9.95 -13.01
N THR A 95 -1.77 8.77 -13.10
CA THR A 95 -2.16 8.18 -14.39
C THR A 95 -3.30 8.91 -15.10
N ALA A 96 -4.04 9.79 -14.41
CA ALA A 96 -5.05 10.65 -15.03
C ALA A 96 -4.45 11.91 -15.69
N LYS A 97 -3.16 12.20 -15.44
CA LYS A 97 -2.49 13.42 -15.94
C LYS A 97 -1.44 13.17 -17.01
N VAL A 98 -1.28 11.94 -17.44
CA VAL A 98 -0.38 11.56 -18.54
C VAL A 98 -1.19 11.12 -19.76
N ASP A 99 -0.72 11.45 -20.94
CA ASP A 99 -1.45 11.15 -22.19
C ASP A 99 -1.55 9.64 -22.46
N ASP A 100 -0.46 8.92 -22.17
CA ASP A 100 -0.37 7.47 -22.33
C ASP A 100 0.23 6.84 -21.05
N PRO A 101 -0.61 6.39 -20.12
CA PRO A 101 -0.14 5.78 -18.88
C PRO A 101 0.72 4.53 -19.09
N VAL A 102 0.36 3.66 -20.03
CA VAL A 102 1.10 2.43 -20.33
C VAL A 102 2.52 2.77 -20.80
N LYS A 103 2.61 3.67 -21.79
CA LYS A 103 3.90 4.12 -22.31
C LYS A 103 4.74 4.79 -21.21
N THR A 104 4.13 5.70 -20.45
CA THR A 104 4.83 6.40 -19.34
C THR A 104 5.42 5.43 -18.34
N LEU A 105 4.65 4.43 -17.93
CA LEU A 105 5.10 3.43 -16.96
C LEU A 105 6.19 2.52 -17.56
N ARG A 106 6.05 2.10 -18.82
CA ARG A 106 7.07 1.29 -19.49
C ARG A 106 8.37 2.04 -19.70
N ASP A 107 8.31 3.33 -20.00
CA ASP A 107 9.50 4.17 -20.18
C ASP A 107 10.37 4.20 -18.90
N LEU A 108 9.77 4.22 -17.72
CA LEU A 108 10.48 4.14 -16.43
C LEU A 108 11.25 2.82 -16.26
N THR A 109 10.88 1.78 -16.98
CA THR A 109 11.58 0.48 -16.97
C THR A 109 12.61 0.35 -18.09
N GLY A 110 12.81 1.39 -18.90
CA GLY A 110 13.58 1.31 -20.14
C GLY A 110 12.91 0.43 -21.21
N GLY A 111 11.58 0.34 -21.19
CA GLY A 111 10.76 -0.42 -22.13
C GLY A 111 10.64 -1.93 -21.84
N THR A 112 11.36 -2.45 -20.85
CA THR A 112 11.33 -3.90 -20.54
C THR A 112 10.06 -4.36 -19.83
N GLY A 113 9.34 -3.45 -19.19
CA GLY A 113 8.19 -3.75 -18.36
C GLY A 113 8.59 -4.13 -16.93
N PHE A 114 7.58 -4.43 -16.09
CA PHE A 114 7.74 -4.71 -14.67
C PHE A 114 7.78 -6.22 -14.40
N ASP A 115 8.62 -6.62 -13.46
CA ASP A 115 8.65 -7.99 -12.94
C ASP A 115 7.41 -8.27 -12.09
N ASP A 116 6.92 -7.23 -11.41
CA ASP A 116 5.81 -7.34 -10.48
C ASP A 116 4.86 -6.16 -10.58
N VAL A 117 3.59 -6.46 -10.78
CA VAL A 117 2.52 -5.46 -10.81
C VAL A 117 1.42 -5.86 -9.83
N SER A 118 1.16 -5.03 -8.83
CA SER A 118 0.06 -5.25 -7.88
C SER A 118 -1.06 -4.23 -8.10
N VAL A 119 -2.30 -4.72 -8.14
CA VAL A 119 -3.51 -3.91 -8.42
C VAL A 119 -4.34 -3.74 -7.16
N TYR A 120 -4.56 -2.47 -6.77
CA TYR A 120 -5.28 -2.09 -5.54
C TYR A 120 -6.69 -1.55 -5.76
N ALA A 121 -7.10 -1.34 -7.00
CA ALA A 121 -8.47 -0.92 -7.33
C ALA A 121 -9.14 -1.93 -8.26
N PRO A 122 -10.40 -2.38 -7.95
CA PRO A 122 -11.12 -3.33 -8.77
C PRO A 122 -11.78 -2.66 -9.98
N VAL A 123 -10.96 -2.02 -10.84
CA VAL A 123 -11.42 -1.27 -12.02
C VAL A 123 -10.77 -1.84 -13.27
N ARG A 124 -11.59 -2.20 -14.25
CA ARG A 124 -11.14 -2.83 -15.51
C ARG A 124 -9.94 -2.12 -16.15
N PRO A 125 -9.96 -0.80 -16.41
CA PRO A 125 -8.81 -0.14 -17.05
C PRO A 125 -7.49 -0.28 -16.30
N VAL A 126 -7.52 -0.33 -14.96
CA VAL A 126 -6.30 -0.53 -14.15
C VAL A 126 -5.79 -1.95 -14.26
N ILE A 127 -6.71 -2.93 -14.34
CA ILE A 127 -6.36 -4.36 -14.50
C ILE A 127 -5.76 -4.60 -15.88
N GLU A 128 -6.35 -4.03 -16.93
CA GLU A 128 -5.87 -4.15 -18.32
C GLU A 128 -4.53 -3.45 -18.50
N MET A 129 -4.35 -2.26 -17.93
CA MET A 129 -3.06 -1.57 -17.88
C MET A 129 -1.99 -2.40 -17.16
N ALA A 130 -2.35 -3.13 -16.11
CA ALA A 130 -1.42 -3.99 -15.40
C ALA A 130 -0.86 -5.11 -16.29
N ASP A 131 -1.68 -5.71 -17.15
CA ASP A 131 -1.23 -6.69 -18.13
C ASP A 131 -0.27 -6.08 -19.17
N GLU A 132 -0.61 -4.89 -19.67
CA GLU A 132 0.17 -4.23 -20.71
C GLU A 132 1.56 -3.76 -20.25
N ILE A 133 1.76 -3.50 -18.95
CA ILE A 133 3.04 -3.05 -18.41
C ILE A 133 3.94 -4.19 -17.89
N LEU A 134 3.45 -5.43 -17.85
CA LEU A 134 4.28 -6.58 -17.45
C LEU A 134 5.49 -6.75 -18.37
N GLY A 135 6.61 -7.11 -17.77
CA GLY A 135 7.81 -7.57 -18.45
C GLY A 135 7.81 -9.08 -18.68
N PHE A 136 8.91 -9.58 -19.25
CA PHE A 136 9.13 -11.01 -19.41
C PHE A 136 9.11 -11.74 -18.06
N ASP A 137 8.40 -12.86 -17.96
CA ASP A 137 8.16 -13.63 -16.72
C ASP A 137 7.50 -12.79 -15.60
N GLY A 138 6.83 -11.69 -15.98
CA GLY A 138 6.19 -10.77 -15.06
C GLY A 138 4.98 -11.36 -14.36
N CYS A 139 4.72 -10.93 -13.13
CA CYS A 139 3.62 -11.38 -12.31
C CYS A 139 2.67 -10.23 -11.96
N LEU A 140 1.40 -10.36 -12.37
CA LEU A 140 0.31 -9.52 -11.92
C LEU A 140 -0.32 -10.12 -10.67
N ASN A 141 -0.31 -9.39 -9.55
CA ASN A 141 -1.04 -9.73 -8.35
C ASN A 141 -2.32 -8.88 -8.27
N PHE A 142 -3.47 -9.51 -8.43
CA PHE A 142 -4.76 -8.86 -8.24
C PHE A 142 -5.14 -8.94 -6.75
N PHE A 143 -4.82 -7.88 -6.02
CA PHE A 143 -5.11 -7.73 -4.59
C PHE A 143 -6.48 -7.10 -4.32
N ALA A 144 -6.95 -6.21 -5.21
CA ALA A 144 -8.21 -5.50 -5.05
C ALA A 144 -9.40 -6.45 -4.88
N GLY A 145 -10.23 -6.19 -3.86
CA GLY A 145 -11.44 -6.97 -3.59
C GLY A 145 -12.66 -6.41 -4.36
N PRO A 146 -13.09 -7.03 -5.48
CA PRO A 146 -14.27 -6.56 -6.19
C PRO A 146 -15.56 -6.88 -5.44
N VAL A 147 -16.51 -5.96 -5.50
CA VAL A 147 -17.88 -6.17 -5.00
C VAL A 147 -18.75 -6.83 -6.07
N ASP A 148 -18.50 -6.52 -7.36
CA ASP A 148 -19.20 -7.14 -8.46
C ASP A 148 -18.57 -8.51 -8.80
N PRO A 149 -19.31 -9.62 -8.64
CA PRO A 149 -18.81 -10.97 -8.98
C PRO A 149 -18.62 -11.18 -10.48
N LYS A 150 -19.08 -10.25 -11.32
CA LYS A 150 -18.94 -10.30 -12.79
C LYS A 150 -17.81 -9.41 -13.30
N LEU A 151 -17.02 -8.78 -12.42
CA LEU A 151 -15.87 -7.99 -12.84
C LEU A 151 -14.96 -8.85 -13.71
N SER A 152 -14.67 -8.37 -14.90
CA SER A 152 -13.81 -9.03 -15.88
C SER A 152 -12.95 -8.01 -16.61
N ALA A 153 -11.79 -8.43 -17.07
CA ALA A 153 -10.84 -7.62 -17.83
C ALA A 153 -10.25 -8.45 -18.97
N MET A 154 -9.73 -7.76 -19.99
CA MET A 154 -9.04 -8.42 -21.11
C MET A 154 -7.57 -8.62 -20.76
N PHE A 155 -7.03 -9.77 -21.14
CA PHE A 155 -5.62 -10.09 -21.06
C PHE A 155 -5.08 -10.50 -22.42
N ASN A 156 -3.83 -10.16 -22.71
CA ASN A 156 -3.16 -10.58 -23.91
C ASN A 156 -2.61 -12.00 -23.75
N PHE A 157 -3.36 -13.02 -24.17
CA PHE A 157 -2.93 -14.41 -24.06
C PHE A 157 -1.73 -14.77 -24.94
N PHE A 158 -1.39 -13.96 -25.94
CA PHE A 158 -0.13 -14.10 -26.66
C PHE A 158 1.05 -13.81 -25.71
N ASP A 159 0.96 -12.74 -24.93
CA ASP A 159 1.98 -12.40 -23.94
C ASP A 159 2.02 -13.38 -22.77
N VAL A 160 0.86 -13.87 -22.32
CA VAL A 160 0.80 -14.95 -21.34
C VAL A 160 1.60 -16.18 -21.80
N HIS A 161 1.51 -16.54 -23.09
CA HIS A 161 2.23 -17.69 -23.62
C HIS A 161 3.71 -17.38 -23.91
N TYR A 162 3.98 -16.31 -24.66
CA TYR A 162 5.34 -16.05 -25.16
C TYR A 162 6.22 -15.25 -24.20
N LYS A 163 5.64 -14.47 -23.31
CA LYS A 163 6.36 -13.70 -22.29
C LYS A 163 6.24 -14.33 -20.89
N MET A 164 5.56 -15.46 -20.77
CA MET A 164 5.37 -16.19 -19.52
C MET A 164 4.73 -15.32 -18.42
N HIS A 165 3.75 -14.51 -18.77
CA HIS A 165 3.04 -13.71 -17.79
C HIS A 165 2.29 -14.59 -16.79
N HIS A 166 2.26 -14.18 -15.55
CA HIS A 166 1.58 -14.87 -14.45
C HIS A 166 0.51 -13.98 -13.87
N LEU A 167 -0.64 -14.57 -13.58
CA LEU A 167 -1.75 -13.92 -12.92
C LEU A 167 -2.03 -14.64 -11.60
N VAL A 168 -1.92 -13.92 -10.51
CA VAL A 168 -2.22 -14.42 -9.16
C VAL A 168 -3.22 -13.52 -8.47
N GLY A 169 -4.05 -14.08 -7.62
CA GLY A 169 -4.95 -13.36 -6.74
C GLY A 169 -4.57 -13.61 -5.29
N SER A 170 -4.79 -12.61 -4.44
CA SER A 170 -4.64 -12.77 -3.00
C SER A 170 -5.86 -12.22 -2.26
N SER A 171 -6.33 -12.97 -1.28
CA SER A 171 -7.45 -12.56 -0.42
C SER A 171 -7.05 -12.76 1.04
N GLY A 172 -6.53 -11.69 1.65
CA GLY A 172 -6.02 -11.73 3.01
C GLY A 172 -4.65 -12.41 3.14
N GLY A 173 -4.09 -12.35 4.33
CA GLY A 173 -2.83 -12.98 4.69
C GLY A 173 -3.03 -14.20 5.58
N ASN A 174 -1.98 -15.01 5.70
CA ASN A 174 -1.91 -16.13 6.62
C ASN A 174 -1.14 -15.76 7.90
N THR A 175 -0.94 -16.74 8.79
CA THR A 175 -0.23 -16.51 10.06
C THR A 175 1.26 -16.21 9.87
N ASP A 176 1.87 -16.63 8.78
CA ASP A 176 3.29 -16.36 8.53
C ASP A 176 3.47 -14.92 8.03
N ASP A 177 2.53 -14.40 7.22
CA ASP A 177 2.49 -12.98 6.88
C ASP A 177 2.33 -12.10 8.13
N MET A 178 1.51 -12.52 9.09
CA MET A 178 1.37 -11.82 10.38
C MET A 178 2.67 -11.80 11.17
N LYS A 179 3.37 -12.94 11.26
CA LYS A 179 4.66 -13.05 11.96
C LYS A 179 5.71 -12.16 11.29
N GLU A 180 5.77 -12.15 9.96
CA GLU A 180 6.70 -11.29 9.24
C GLU A 180 6.42 -9.81 9.49
N CYS A 181 5.16 -9.38 9.40
CA CYS A 181 4.79 -8.00 9.72
C CYS A 181 5.13 -7.61 11.17
N LEU A 182 4.85 -8.49 12.14
CA LEU A 182 5.19 -8.23 13.55
C LEU A 182 6.70 -8.16 13.77
N LYS A 183 7.47 -9.01 13.10
CA LYS A 183 8.92 -8.97 13.14
C LYS A 183 9.47 -7.67 12.60
N LEU A 184 9.05 -7.28 11.39
CA LEU A 184 9.49 -6.03 10.76
C LEU A 184 9.08 -4.79 11.57
N ALA A 185 7.89 -4.80 12.16
CA ALA A 185 7.45 -3.72 13.05
C ALA A 185 8.28 -3.67 14.34
N GLY A 186 8.59 -4.84 14.94
CA GLY A 186 9.44 -4.93 16.12
C GLY A 186 10.89 -4.50 15.87
N GLU A 187 11.38 -4.65 14.63
CA GLU A 187 12.70 -4.17 14.18
C GLU A 187 12.69 -2.67 13.80
N GLY A 188 11.55 -1.98 13.89
CA GLY A 188 11.39 -0.58 13.47
C GLY A 188 11.47 -0.36 11.96
N ARG A 189 11.33 -1.41 11.17
CA ARG A 189 11.41 -1.38 9.70
C ARG A 189 10.06 -1.14 9.04
N LEU A 190 8.96 -1.52 9.69
CA LEU A 190 7.60 -1.34 9.20
C LEU A 190 6.79 -0.55 10.22
N ASP A 191 6.25 0.59 9.79
CA ASP A 191 5.34 1.39 10.62
C ASP A 191 3.90 1.27 10.08
N PRO A 192 3.01 0.55 10.79
CA PRO A 192 1.60 0.46 10.39
C PRO A 192 0.82 1.77 10.55
N ALA A 193 1.38 2.77 11.25
CA ALA A 193 0.76 4.08 11.42
C ALA A 193 0.56 4.83 10.10
N VAL A 194 1.33 4.54 9.07
CA VAL A 194 1.14 5.11 7.72
C VAL A 194 -0.27 4.89 7.18
N MET A 195 -0.97 3.86 7.63
CA MET A 195 -2.34 3.54 7.23
C MET A 195 -3.40 4.26 8.07
N ILE A 196 -3.07 4.80 9.26
CA ILE A 196 -4.02 5.39 10.20
C ILE A 196 -4.23 6.85 9.85
N THR A 197 -5.48 7.27 9.73
CA THR A 197 -5.84 8.67 9.49
C THR A 197 -6.82 9.24 10.50
N HIS A 198 -7.50 8.38 11.25
CA HIS A 198 -8.48 8.81 12.24
C HIS A 198 -8.30 8.01 13.53
N ILE A 199 -8.66 8.64 14.64
CA ILE A 199 -8.82 8.00 15.93
C ILE A 199 -10.25 8.23 16.45
N GLY A 200 -10.74 7.32 17.28
CA GLY A 200 -12.04 7.44 17.92
C GLY A 200 -12.18 6.54 19.14
N GLY A 201 -13.24 6.72 19.89
CA GLY A 201 -13.60 5.91 21.03
C GLY A 201 -14.73 4.93 20.73
N ILE A 202 -15.14 4.18 21.75
CA ILE A 202 -16.20 3.17 21.64
C ILE A 202 -17.55 3.79 21.23
N ASP A 203 -17.84 4.99 21.68
CA ASP A 203 -19.07 5.73 21.39
C ASP A 203 -19.20 6.11 19.90
N ALA A 204 -18.09 6.33 19.20
CA ALA A 204 -18.07 6.63 17.78
C ALA A 204 -18.09 5.38 16.88
N GLN A 205 -17.93 4.18 17.42
CA GLN A 205 -17.68 2.97 16.63
C GLN A 205 -18.84 2.60 15.71
N ILE A 206 -20.08 2.65 16.22
CA ILE A 206 -21.27 2.24 15.45
C ILE A 206 -21.45 3.17 14.25
N ASP A 207 -21.44 4.48 14.48
CA ASP A 207 -21.61 5.47 13.42
C ASP A 207 -20.46 5.43 12.40
N THR A 208 -19.25 5.17 12.87
CA THR A 208 -18.08 4.98 12.00
C THR A 208 -18.27 3.79 11.06
N ILE A 209 -18.72 2.64 11.57
CA ILE A 209 -18.95 1.42 10.76
C ILE A 209 -20.07 1.66 9.74
N LEU A 210 -21.18 2.23 10.15
CA LEU A 210 -22.34 2.47 9.27
C LEU A 210 -22.04 3.49 8.17
N ASN A 211 -21.15 4.44 8.42
CA ASN A 211 -20.79 5.50 7.48
C ASN A 211 -19.41 5.33 6.85
N LEU A 212 -18.73 4.21 7.08
CA LEU A 212 -17.37 3.99 6.62
C LEU A 212 -17.12 4.32 5.14
N PRO A 213 -18.01 4.00 4.19
CA PRO A 213 -17.81 4.36 2.79
C PRO A 213 -17.83 5.87 2.50
N LYS A 214 -18.37 6.68 3.43
CA LYS A 214 -18.48 8.14 3.30
C LYS A 214 -17.34 8.88 4.02
N ILE A 215 -16.61 8.20 4.90
CA ILE A 215 -15.53 8.81 5.68
C ILE A 215 -14.22 8.66 4.90
N PRO A 216 -13.62 9.77 4.43
CA PRO A 216 -12.40 9.72 3.63
C PRO A 216 -11.19 9.19 4.44
N GLY A 217 -10.06 9.05 3.75
CA GLY A 217 -8.80 8.69 4.37
C GLY A 217 -8.60 7.19 4.59
N GLY A 218 -7.68 6.86 5.49
CA GLY A 218 -7.19 5.51 5.76
C GLY A 218 -7.94 4.77 6.86
N LYS A 219 -7.20 3.99 7.65
CA LYS A 219 -7.74 3.21 8.76
C LYS A 219 -8.18 4.11 9.91
N LYS A 220 -9.25 3.69 10.60
CA LYS A 220 -9.79 4.32 11.78
C LYS A 220 -9.40 3.48 12.99
N LEU A 221 -8.57 4.04 13.88
CA LEU A 221 -8.13 3.37 15.10
C LEU A 221 -9.12 3.67 16.23
N MET A 222 -9.73 2.63 16.80
CA MET A 222 -10.77 2.78 17.83
C MET A 222 -10.25 2.32 19.18
N TYR A 223 -10.34 3.19 20.18
CA TYR A 223 -9.98 2.93 21.58
C TYR A 223 -11.22 2.53 22.36
N LEU A 224 -11.39 1.23 22.59
CA LEU A 224 -12.62 0.67 23.18
C LEU A 224 -12.86 1.08 24.64
N GLY A 225 -11.83 1.53 25.35
CA GLY A 225 -11.91 2.03 26.73
C GLY A 225 -12.08 3.55 26.84
N LYS A 226 -12.32 4.24 25.73
CA LYS A 226 -12.40 5.71 25.69
C LYS A 226 -13.68 6.17 25.02
N ASN A 227 -14.19 7.31 25.47
CA ASN A 227 -15.26 8.06 24.81
C ASN A 227 -14.64 9.21 24.04
N LEU A 228 -14.64 9.08 22.72
CA LEU A 228 -14.02 10.03 21.81
C LEU A 228 -14.71 9.98 20.46
N GLU A 229 -15.21 11.11 19.99
CA GLU A 229 -15.76 11.18 18.64
C GLU A 229 -14.68 10.85 17.58
N LEU A 230 -15.11 10.27 16.45
CA LEU A 230 -14.19 10.00 15.36
C LEU A 230 -13.55 11.31 14.86
N THR A 231 -12.26 11.41 14.97
CA THR A 231 -11.51 12.61 14.65
C THR A 231 -10.37 12.28 13.68
N ALA A 232 -10.27 13.02 12.57
CA ALA A 232 -9.13 12.91 11.67
C ALA A 232 -7.88 13.51 12.34
N ILE A 233 -6.72 12.90 12.11
CA ILE A 233 -5.44 13.40 12.65
C ILE A 233 -5.16 14.82 12.10
N GLU A 234 -5.53 15.07 10.85
CA GLU A 234 -5.39 16.40 10.23
C GLU A 234 -6.25 17.49 10.88
N ASP A 235 -7.31 17.12 11.61
CA ASP A 235 -8.21 18.06 12.29
C ASP A 235 -7.72 18.44 13.72
N PHE A 236 -6.64 17.84 14.21
CA PHE A 236 -6.17 18.09 15.58
C PHE A 236 -5.78 19.55 15.81
N GLU A 237 -5.18 20.22 14.84
CA GLU A 237 -4.83 21.65 14.97
C GLU A 237 -6.09 22.51 15.12
N GLU A 238 -7.15 22.22 14.35
CA GLU A 238 -8.40 22.97 14.44
C GLU A 238 -9.13 22.71 15.77
N LYS A 239 -9.24 21.42 16.17
CA LYS A 239 -9.82 21.07 17.48
C LYS A 239 -9.01 21.59 18.65
N GLY A 240 -7.70 21.71 18.49
CA GLY A 240 -6.77 22.27 19.48
C GLY A 240 -7.00 23.75 19.79
N LYS A 241 -7.79 24.47 18.98
CA LYS A 241 -8.19 25.85 19.27
C LYS A 241 -9.19 25.95 20.43
N THR A 242 -9.92 24.87 20.69
CA THR A 242 -10.97 24.82 21.72
C THR A 242 -10.71 23.79 22.80
N ASP A 243 -9.82 22.83 22.57
CA ASP A 243 -9.47 21.76 23.51
C ASP A 243 -7.95 21.55 23.52
N ASP A 244 -7.30 21.91 24.62
CA ASP A 244 -5.84 21.81 24.78
C ASP A 244 -5.31 20.39 24.63
N ARG A 245 -6.15 19.36 24.83
CA ARG A 245 -5.76 17.96 24.63
C ARG A 245 -5.49 17.67 23.15
N PHE A 246 -6.31 18.20 22.25
CA PHE A 246 -6.06 18.08 20.80
C PHE A 246 -4.90 18.95 20.34
N LYS A 247 -4.64 20.08 21.02
CA LYS A 247 -3.47 20.91 20.74
C LYS A 247 -2.16 20.15 20.99
N GLU A 248 -2.09 19.41 22.10
CA GLU A 248 -0.90 18.59 22.38
C GLU A 248 -0.81 17.38 21.42
N LEU A 249 -1.92 16.72 21.08
CA LEU A 249 -1.92 15.67 20.05
C LEU A 249 -1.45 16.20 18.69
N ALA A 250 -1.86 17.42 18.29
CA ALA A 250 -1.40 18.04 17.05
C ALA A 250 0.12 18.26 17.05
N LYS A 251 0.68 18.69 18.17
CA LYS A 251 2.12 18.87 18.34
C LYS A 251 2.86 17.53 18.22
N ILE A 252 2.42 16.53 18.98
CA ILE A 252 3.05 15.19 18.97
C ILE A 252 2.99 14.59 17.57
N THR A 253 1.83 14.60 16.91
CA THR A 253 1.72 14.02 15.56
C THR A 253 2.57 14.78 14.54
N LYS A 254 2.72 16.10 14.67
CA LYS A 254 3.59 16.89 13.80
C LYS A 254 5.07 16.50 13.97
N GLU A 255 5.53 16.23 15.17
CA GLU A 255 6.88 15.73 15.45
C GLU A 255 7.12 14.34 14.85
N HIS A 256 6.04 13.58 14.59
CA HIS A 256 6.04 12.26 13.92
C HIS A 256 5.57 12.32 12.46
N ASN A 257 5.82 13.41 11.73
CA ASN A 257 5.47 13.57 10.31
C ASN A 257 3.97 13.38 10.00
N GLY A 258 3.10 13.78 10.92
CA GLY A 258 1.64 13.61 10.78
C GLY A 258 1.14 12.19 11.03
N LEU A 259 1.98 11.29 11.56
CA LEU A 259 1.61 9.91 11.86
C LEU A 259 1.20 9.75 13.33
N TRP A 260 0.31 8.78 13.55
CA TRP A 260 -0.02 8.31 14.89
C TRP A 260 1.17 7.58 15.50
N SER A 261 1.52 7.89 16.73
CA SER A 261 2.69 7.32 17.40
C SER A 261 2.34 6.72 18.76
N LYS A 262 3.28 5.97 19.33
CA LYS A 262 3.14 5.46 20.71
C LYS A 262 3.01 6.60 21.70
N GLU A 263 3.71 7.70 21.50
CA GLU A 263 3.65 8.89 22.35
C GLU A 263 2.27 9.56 22.28
N ALA A 264 1.70 9.69 21.07
CA ALA A 264 0.34 10.20 20.89
C ALA A 264 -0.70 9.27 21.55
N GLU A 265 -0.51 7.94 21.44
CA GLU A 265 -1.37 6.96 22.10
C GLU A 265 -1.29 7.08 23.63
N ASP A 266 -0.10 7.14 24.21
CA ASP A 266 0.10 7.29 25.66
C ASP A 266 -0.53 8.56 26.17
N TYR A 267 -0.35 9.66 25.44
CA TYR A 267 -0.99 10.92 25.78
C TYR A 267 -2.52 10.82 25.74
N LEU A 268 -3.08 10.23 24.67
CA LEU A 268 -4.53 10.02 24.54
C LEU A 268 -5.06 9.18 25.69
N LEU A 269 -4.41 8.06 25.99
CA LEU A 269 -4.85 7.15 27.05
C LEU A 269 -4.82 7.79 28.44
N ALA A 270 -3.93 8.75 28.66
CA ALA A 270 -3.82 9.46 29.95
C ALA A 270 -4.80 10.62 30.10
N ASN A 271 -5.22 11.26 29.01
CA ASN A 271 -5.91 12.57 29.09
C ASN A 271 -7.34 12.57 28.52
N PHE A 272 -7.75 11.55 27.79
CA PHE A 272 -9.11 11.35 27.31
C PHE A 272 -9.75 10.17 28.03
#